data_3f992d96de7867dfb8cd192477f654e2
#
_entry.id   3f992d96de7867dfb8cd192477f654e2
#
_cell.length_a   1.000
_cell.length_b   1.000
_cell.length_c   1.000
_cell.angle_alpha   90.00
_cell.angle_beta   90.00
_cell.angle_gamma   90.00
#
_symmetry.space_group_name_H-M   'P 1'
#
loop_
_entity.id
_entity.type
_entity.pdbx_description
1 polymer ?
#
loop_
_entity_poly.entity_id
_entity_poly.type
_entity_poly.pdbx_seq_one_letter_code
_entity_poly.pdbx_strand_id
1 'polypeptide(L)'
;MFGMEILVLSHTIENAHILKANENFSTLNKKVIEQKTENSTSTLQKIVQNKIIEASSNKYKISIFFDFNSDVPKNSNALEQLHNVDFKKVSSIIIDGYASAPGTNQYNLILSDKRIESLVKIIRQLGYDKEIKTVPHGEDCLGWKKEEQCQRIDMQLFF
;
A
#
# COMPACT_ATOMS: atom_id res chain seq x y z
N MET A 1 -54.78 31.92 53.78
CA MET A 1 -53.76 30.88 53.78
C MET A 1 -53.70 30.08 52.44
N PHE A 2 -54.25 30.61 51.34
CA PHE A 2 -54.33 29.94 50.04
C PHE A 2 -53.31 30.48 48.97
N GLY A 3 -52.60 31.56 49.28
CA GLY A 3 -51.72 32.21 48.28
C GLY A 3 -50.32 31.62 48.18
N MET A 4 -49.79 30.94 49.20
CA MET A 4 -48.43 30.39 49.18
C MET A 4 -48.33 29.02 48.47
N GLU A 5 -49.34 28.22 48.45
CA GLU A 5 -49.31 26.90 47.79
C GLU A 5 -49.35 27.02 46.26
N ILE A 6 -50.02 28.01 45.71
CA ILE A 6 -50.06 28.24 44.25
C ILE A 6 -48.73 28.74 43.71
N LEU A 7 -47.98 29.55 44.48
CA LEU A 7 -46.68 30.03 44.09
C LEU A 7 -45.61 28.93 44.07
N VAL A 8 -45.66 27.99 44.98
CA VAL A 8 -44.74 26.85 45.06
C VAL A 8 -44.98 25.85 43.92
N LEU A 9 -46.26 25.61 43.56
CA LEU A 9 -46.65 24.75 42.44
C LEU A 9 -46.24 25.33 41.10
N SER A 10 -46.34 26.66 40.87
CA SER A 10 -45.91 27.28 39.64
C SER A 10 -44.39 27.21 39.44
N HIS A 11 -43.59 27.40 40.49
CA HIS A 11 -42.12 27.28 40.44
C HIS A 11 -41.67 25.84 40.21
N THR A 12 -42.35 24.84 40.73
CA THR A 12 -42.03 23.43 40.50
C THR A 12 -42.35 22.99 39.06
N ILE A 13 -43.40 23.50 38.45
CA ILE A 13 -43.76 23.21 37.05
C ILE A 13 -42.77 23.87 36.08
N GLU A 14 -42.39 25.13 36.31
CA GLU A 14 -41.36 25.82 35.51
C GLU A 14 -39.99 25.12 35.57
N ASN A 15 -39.54 24.69 36.74
CA ASN A 15 -38.30 23.95 36.90
C ASN A 15 -38.33 22.59 36.20
N ALA A 16 -39.49 21.87 36.25
CA ALA A 16 -39.65 20.61 35.52
C ALA A 16 -39.61 20.79 33.99
N HIS A 17 -40.16 21.88 33.47
CA HIS A 17 -40.09 22.21 32.04
C HIS A 17 -38.65 22.56 31.61
N ILE A 18 -37.90 23.30 32.42
CA ILE A 18 -36.51 23.65 32.16
C ILE A 18 -35.61 22.39 32.19
N LEU A 19 -35.79 21.50 33.12
CA LEU A 19 -35.05 20.25 33.20
C LEU A 19 -35.28 19.36 31.97
N LYS A 20 -36.55 19.17 31.55
CA LYS A 20 -36.89 18.42 30.33
C LYS A 20 -36.34 19.07 29.05
N ALA A 21 -36.32 20.39 28.96
CA ALA A 21 -35.74 21.09 27.85
C ALA A 21 -34.19 20.88 27.76
N ASN A 22 -33.52 20.90 28.90
CA ASN A 22 -32.06 20.65 28.98
C ASN A 22 -31.70 19.21 28.64
N GLU A 23 -32.47 18.22 29.07
CA GLU A 23 -32.29 16.81 28.72
C GLU A 23 -32.46 16.58 27.22
N ASN A 24 -33.50 17.16 26.60
CA ASN A 24 -33.73 17.10 25.17
C ASN A 24 -32.59 17.77 24.37
N PHE A 25 -32.07 18.92 24.82
CA PHE A 25 -30.98 19.62 24.17
C PHE A 25 -29.65 18.84 24.27
N SER A 26 -29.39 18.21 25.44
CA SER A 26 -28.24 17.34 25.64
C SER A 26 -28.29 16.11 24.73
N THR A 27 -29.46 15.49 24.59
CA THR A 27 -29.67 14.30 23.75
C THR A 27 -29.54 14.65 22.24
N LEU A 28 -30.06 15.80 21.82
CA LEU A 28 -29.93 16.30 20.46
C LEU A 28 -28.47 16.60 20.10
N ASN A 29 -27.73 17.27 20.99
CA ASN A 29 -26.32 17.57 20.78
C ASN A 29 -25.49 16.30 20.67
N LYS A 30 -25.76 15.29 21.51
CA LYS A 30 -25.08 14.00 21.45
C LYS A 30 -25.33 13.30 20.11
N LYS A 31 -26.58 13.25 19.64
CA LYS A 31 -26.92 12.71 18.32
C LYS A 31 -26.24 13.45 17.15
N VAL A 32 -26.19 14.78 17.21
CA VAL A 32 -25.54 15.59 16.17
C VAL A 32 -24.02 15.36 16.15
N ILE A 33 -23.38 15.21 17.30
CA ILE A 33 -21.95 14.90 17.40
C ILE A 33 -21.67 13.50 16.87
N GLU A 34 -22.46 12.50 17.26
CA GLU A 34 -22.31 11.11 16.78
C GLU A 34 -22.46 11.02 15.26
N GLN A 35 -23.49 11.63 14.67
CA GLN A 35 -23.67 11.67 13.20
C GLN A 35 -22.56 12.39 12.47
N LYS A 36 -22.02 13.48 13.04
CA LYS A 36 -20.93 14.23 12.44
C LYS A 36 -19.61 13.45 12.48
N THR A 37 -19.39 12.67 13.54
CA THR A 37 -18.22 11.81 13.69
C THR A 37 -18.29 10.61 12.75
N GLU A 38 -19.43 9.94 12.62
CA GLU A 38 -19.63 8.82 11.70
C GLU A 38 -19.45 9.23 10.23
N ASN A 39 -20.02 10.37 9.83
CA ASN A 39 -19.87 10.89 8.48
C ASN A 39 -18.42 11.27 8.15
N SER A 40 -17.70 11.87 9.10
CA SER A 40 -16.28 12.22 8.93
C SER A 40 -15.40 10.98 8.80
N THR A 41 -15.62 9.97 9.64
CA THR A 41 -14.89 8.70 9.62
C THR A 41 -15.16 7.93 8.32
N SER A 42 -16.40 7.86 7.87
CA SER A 42 -16.81 7.23 6.62
C SER A 42 -16.17 7.92 5.40
N THR A 43 -16.11 9.24 5.40
CA THR A 43 -15.48 10.01 4.33
C THR A 43 -13.96 9.81 4.29
N LEU A 44 -13.29 9.81 5.45
CA LEU A 44 -11.86 9.53 5.56
C LEU A 44 -11.52 8.10 5.12
N GLN A 45 -12.32 7.12 5.51
CA GLN A 45 -12.16 5.74 5.07
C GLN A 45 -12.29 5.60 3.55
N LYS A 46 -13.27 6.26 2.93
CA LYS A 46 -13.43 6.28 1.46
C LYS A 46 -12.24 6.93 0.76
N ILE A 47 -11.71 8.03 1.29
CA ILE A 47 -10.54 8.72 0.72
C ILE A 47 -9.28 7.83 0.83
N VAL A 48 -9.08 7.19 1.98
CA VAL A 48 -7.95 6.26 2.19
C VAL A 48 -8.08 5.04 1.27
N GLN A 49 -9.28 4.46 1.17
CA GLN A 49 -9.54 3.32 0.29
C GLN A 49 -9.34 3.68 -1.19
N ASN A 50 -9.81 4.84 -1.65
CA ASN A 50 -9.58 5.30 -3.00
C ASN A 50 -8.08 5.54 -3.28
N LYS A 51 -7.34 6.14 -2.34
CA LYS A 51 -5.89 6.30 -2.46
C LYS A 51 -5.15 4.98 -2.51
N ILE A 52 -5.60 3.97 -1.74
CA ILE A 52 -5.04 2.60 -1.78
C ILE A 52 -5.35 1.94 -3.13
N ILE A 53 -6.56 2.10 -3.66
CA ILE A 53 -6.97 1.56 -4.96
C ILE A 53 -6.19 2.24 -6.10
N GLU A 54 -6.03 3.57 -6.07
CA GLU A 54 -5.23 4.31 -7.04
C GLU A 54 -3.74 3.92 -6.99
N ALA A 55 -3.16 3.77 -5.79
CA ALA A 55 -1.80 3.27 -5.61
C ALA A 55 -1.63 1.82 -6.09
N SER A 56 -2.69 1.00 -6.05
CA SER A 56 -2.72 -0.38 -6.55
C SER A 56 -2.91 -0.46 -8.06
N SER A 57 -3.59 0.50 -8.70
CA SER A 57 -3.90 0.49 -10.13
C SER A 57 -2.74 0.90 -11.04
N ASN A 58 -1.72 1.57 -10.50
CA ASN A 58 -0.57 2.08 -11.25
C ASN A 58 0.71 1.24 -11.05
N LYS A 59 0.55 -0.05 -10.73
CA LYS A 59 1.67 -0.96 -10.51
C LYS A 59 1.76 -1.97 -11.66
N TYR A 60 2.91 -2.04 -12.30
CA TYR A 60 3.22 -3.01 -13.33
C TYR A 60 4.34 -3.95 -12.87
N LYS A 61 4.18 -5.26 -13.09
CA LYS A 61 5.18 -6.27 -12.72
C LYS A 61 5.74 -6.95 -13.95
N ILE A 62 7.06 -7.12 -13.97
CA ILE A 62 7.79 -7.86 -15.00
C ILE A 62 8.70 -8.88 -14.31
N SER A 63 8.67 -10.15 -14.75
CA SER A 63 9.61 -11.18 -14.32
C SER A 63 10.56 -11.49 -15.45
N ILE A 64 11.87 -11.38 -15.21
CA ILE A 64 12.94 -11.65 -16.17
C ILE A 64 13.70 -12.88 -15.70
N PHE A 65 13.84 -13.86 -16.58
CA PHE A 65 14.45 -15.14 -16.29
C PHE A 65 15.90 -15.20 -16.76
N PHE A 66 16.66 -16.06 -16.09
CA PHE A 66 18.09 -16.33 -16.35
C PHE A 66 18.32 -17.83 -16.56
N ASP A 67 19.43 -18.17 -17.20
CA ASP A 67 19.90 -19.55 -17.18
C ASP A 67 20.53 -19.90 -15.83
N PHE A 68 20.64 -21.20 -15.57
CA PHE A 68 21.35 -21.68 -14.38
C PHE A 68 22.75 -21.10 -14.34
N ASN A 69 23.14 -20.58 -13.17
CA ASN A 69 24.46 -20.00 -12.94
C ASN A 69 24.84 -18.82 -13.89
N SER A 70 23.84 -18.13 -14.43
CA SER A 70 24.02 -16.98 -15.32
C SER A 70 23.42 -15.71 -14.70
N ASP A 71 24.07 -14.60 -14.89
CA ASP A 71 23.62 -13.24 -14.61
C ASP A 71 23.24 -12.46 -15.90
N VAL A 72 23.26 -13.16 -17.05
CA VAL A 72 22.81 -12.59 -18.34
C VAL A 72 21.32 -12.91 -18.50
N PRO A 73 20.45 -11.87 -18.67
CA PRO A 73 19.04 -12.07 -18.90
C PRO A 73 18.76 -12.89 -20.15
N LYS A 74 17.81 -13.83 -20.08
CA LYS A 74 17.34 -14.52 -21.28
C LYS A 74 16.62 -13.52 -22.20
N ASN A 75 16.90 -13.65 -23.50
CA ASN A 75 16.10 -12.93 -24.49
C ASN A 75 14.67 -13.46 -24.46
N SER A 76 13.73 -12.63 -24.03
CA SER A 76 12.34 -13.02 -23.79
C SER A 76 11.40 -11.82 -24.03
N ASN A 77 10.12 -12.13 -24.22
CA ASN A 77 9.09 -11.11 -24.34
C ASN A 77 9.08 -10.13 -23.15
N ALA A 78 9.50 -10.56 -21.95
CA ALA A 78 9.62 -9.71 -20.78
C ALA A 78 10.70 -8.66 -20.93
N LEU A 79 11.85 -9.02 -21.53
CA LEU A 79 12.93 -8.08 -21.83
C LEU A 79 12.52 -7.09 -22.94
N GLU A 80 11.78 -7.57 -23.95
CA GLU A 80 11.21 -6.71 -25.00
C GLU A 80 10.18 -5.73 -24.44
N GLN A 81 9.31 -6.20 -23.52
CA GLN A 81 8.36 -5.32 -22.84
C GLN A 81 9.06 -4.20 -22.06
N LEU A 82 10.23 -4.46 -21.50
CA LEU A 82 11.00 -3.46 -20.79
C LEU A 82 11.43 -2.30 -21.71
N HIS A 83 11.76 -2.58 -22.97
CA HIS A 83 12.09 -1.55 -23.96
C HIS A 83 10.91 -0.67 -24.35
N ASN A 84 9.68 -1.13 -24.13
CA ASN A 84 8.45 -0.39 -24.41
C ASN A 84 7.96 0.45 -23.22
N VAL A 85 8.67 0.40 -22.07
CA VAL A 85 8.30 1.18 -20.88
C VAL A 85 8.71 2.65 -21.08
N ASP A 86 7.78 3.56 -20.91
CA ASP A 86 8.08 4.99 -20.81
C ASP A 86 8.64 5.33 -19.42
N PHE A 87 9.94 5.18 -19.24
CA PHE A 87 10.62 5.40 -17.96
C PHE A 87 10.49 6.83 -17.41
N LYS A 88 10.12 7.81 -18.24
CA LYS A 88 9.86 9.19 -17.79
C LYS A 88 8.61 9.25 -16.89
N LYS A 89 7.66 8.34 -17.10
CA LYS A 89 6.44 8.24 -16.30
C LYS A 89 6.61 7.37 -15.05
N VAL A 90 7.69 6.58 -14.95
CA VAL A 90 7.94 5.72 -13.79
C VAL A 90 8.39 6.57 -12.61
N SER A 91 7.65 6.48 -11.51
CA SER A 91 7.93 7.20 -10.26
C SER A 91 8.97 6.48 -9.39
N SER A 92 8.89 5.14 -9.31
CA SER A 92 9.84 4.32 -8.55
C SER A 92 9.91 2.88 -9.08
N ILE A 93 11.04 2.22 -8.82
CA ILE A 93 11.31 0.83 -9.20
C ILE A 93 11.77 0.05 -7.98
N ILE A 94 11.23 -1.18 -7.81
CA ILE A 94 11.71 -2.17 -6.85
C ILE A 94 12.10 -3.42 -7.63
N ILE A 95 13.26 -3.98 -7.32
CA ILE A 95 13.80 -5.18 -7.97
C ILE A 95 14.16 -6.22 -6.92
N ASP A 96 13.53 -7.37 -7.01
CA ASP A 96 13.77 -8.55 -6.18
C ASP A 96 14.52 -9.60 -7.02
N GLY A 97 15.73 -10.00 -6.59
CA GLY A 97 16.57 -10.97 -7.32
C GLY A 97 16.60 -12.32 -6.61
N TYR A 98 16.50 -13.40 -7.39
CA TYR A 98 16.49 -14.78 -6.89
C TYR A 98 17.50 -15.64 -7.63
N ALA A 99 17.94 -16.70 -6.95
CA ALA A 99 18.75 -17.81 -7.51
C ALA A 99 18.14 -19.14 -7.05
N SER A 100 18.52 -20.26 -7.67
CA SER A 100 18.09 -21.60 -7.22
C SER A 100 19.01 -22.20 -6.17
N ALA A 101 18.48 -23.15 -5.40
CA ALA A 101 19.14 -23.77 -4.25
C ALA A 101 20.48 -24.51 -4.53
N PRO A 102 20.84 -25.01 -5.72
CA PRO A 102 22.16 -25.58 -5.94
C PRO A 102 23.27 -24.56 -5.69
N GLY A 103 24.17 -24.86 -4.73
CA GLY A 103 25.27 -23.99 -4.31
C GLY A 103 25.23 -23.66 -2.82
N THR A 104 25.99 -22.68 -2.40
CA THR A 104 25.92 -22.15 -1.03
C THR A 104 25.02 -20.91 -0.98
N ASN A 105 24.38 -20.67 0.16
CA ASN A 105 23.56 -19.48 0.39
C ASN A 105 24.31 -18.20 0.02
N GLN A 106 25.59 -18.10 0.41
CA GLN A 106 26.46 -16.97 0.09
C GLN A 106 26.63 -16.79 -1.42
N TYR A 107 26.87 -17.90 -2.15
CA TYR A 107 27.00 -17.86 -3.59
C TYR A 107 25.70 -17.43 -4.26
N ASN A 108 24.57 -17.99 -3.85
CA ASN A 108 23.25 -17.67 -4.40
C ASN A 108 22.83 -16.22 -4.12
N LEU A 109 23.22 -15.69 -2.96
CA LEU A 109 23.01 -14.27 -2.64
C LEU A 109 23.81 -13.37 -3.60
N ILE A 110 25.09 -13.67 -3.84
CA ILE A 110 25.92 -12.92 -4.79
C ILE A 110 25.39 -13.04 -6.21
N LEU A 111 24.93 -14.24 -6.62
CA LEU A 111 24.37 -14.43 -7.97
C LEU A 111 23.08 -13.64 -8.18
N SER A 112 22.21 -13.61 -7.17
CA SER A 112 20.97 -12.81 -7.24
C SER A 112 21.26 -11.32 -7.32
N ASP A 113 22.29 -10.84 -6.63
CA ASP A 113 22.76 -9.44 -6.71
C ASP A 113 23.32 -9.09 -8.09
N LYS A 114 24.18 -9.93 -8.65
CA LYS A 114 24.72 -9.75 -10.02
C LYS A 114 23.62 -9.69 -11.09
N ARG A 115 22.57 -10.51 -10.93
CA ARG A 115 21.38 -10.45 -11.80
C ARG A 115 20.70 -9.10 -11.72
N ILE A 116 20.51 -8.58 -10.50
CA ILE A 116 19.98 -7.24 -10.27
C ILE A 116 20.84 -6.20 -10.95
N GLU A 117 22.15 -6.23 -10.75
CA GLU A 117 23.08 -5.27 -11.40
C GLU A 117 22.96 -5.29 -12.93
N SER A 118 22.84 -6.47 -13.53
CA SER A 118 22.69 -6.61 -14.98
C SER A 118 21.41 -5.95 -15.47
N LEU A 119 20.29 -6.13 -14.75
CA LEU A 119 19.03 -5.47 -15.09
C LEU A 119 19.08 -3.96 -14.85
N VAL A 120 19.67 -3.52 -13.75
CA VAL A 120 19.86 -2.08 -13.45
C VAL A 120 20.63 -1.39 -14.58
N LYS A 121 21.68 -2.01 -15.11
CA LYS A 121 22.44 -1.47 -16.27
C LYS A 121 21.52 -1.26 -17.48
N ILE A 122 20.66 -2.22 -17.81
CA ILE A 122 19.71 -2.11 -18.91
C ILE A 122 18.71 -0.97 -18.65
N ILE A 123 18.15 -0.88 -17.45
CA ILE A 123 17.19 0.16 -17.07
C ILE A 123 17.81 1.56 -17.18
N ARG A 124 19.08 1.70 -16.75
CA ARG A 124 19.83 2.96 -16.88
C ARG A 124 20.06 3.34 -18.35
N GLN A 125 20.38 2.38 -19.20
CA GLN A 125 20.51 2.61 -20.64
C GLN A 125 19.20 3.02 -21.31
N LEU A 126 18.06 2.56 -20.76
CA LEU A 126 16.71 2.95 -21.19
C LEU A 126 16.27 4.32 -20.65
N GLY A 127 17.11 5.02 -19.90
CA GLY A 127 16.91 6.41 -19.49
C GLY A 127 16.27 6.61 -18.13
N TYR A 128 16.20 5.58 -17.26
CA TYR A 128 15.74 5.77 -15.89
C TYR A 128 16.91 6.23 -15.00
N ASP A 129 16.81 7.42 -14.43
CA ASP A 129 17.87 8.09 -13.65
C ASP A 129 17.58 8.17 -12.13
N LYS A 130 16.34 7.81 -11.71
CA LYS A 130 15.94 7.87 -10.29
C LYS A 130 16.47 6.67 -9.50
N GLU A 131 16.30 6.72 -8.19
CA GLU A 131 16.67 5.63 -7.29
C GLU A 131 15.91 4.34 -7.63
N ILE A 132 16.63 3.19 -7.58
CA ILE A 132 16.08 1.84 -7.73
C ILE A 132 16.31 1.13 -6.40
N LYS A 133 15.23 0.62 -5.79
CA LYS A 133 15.33 -0.24 -4.62
C LYS A 133 15.61 -1.67 -5.06
N THR A 134 16.64 -2.30 -4.50
CA THR A 134 17.05 -3.65 -4.86
C THR A 134 17.11 -4.55 -3.63
N VAL A 135 16.67 -5.80 -3.76
CA VAL A 135 16.70 -6.81 -2.70
C VAL A 135 17.18 -8.14 -3.28
N PRO A 136 18.45 -8.55 -3.04
CA PRO A 136 18.92 -9.88 -3.37
C PRO A 136 18.41 -10.87 -2.32
N HIS A 137 17.70 -11.91 -2.75
CA HIS A 137 17.12 -12.97 -1.89
C HIS A 137 17.92 -14.27 -1.93
N GLY A 138 18.86 -14.43 -2.85
CA GLY A 138 19.57 -15.69 -3.03
C GLY A 138 18.61 -16.82 -3.36
N GLU A 139 18.66 -17.90 -2.58
CA GLU A 139 17.81 -19.09 -2.77
C GLU A 139 16.44 -19.01 -2.11
N ASP A 140 16.13 -17.95 -1.37
CA ASP A 140 14.81 -17.72 -0.79
C ASP A 140 13.80 -17.26 -1.87
N CYS A 141 13.25 -18.23 -2.55
CA CYS A 141 12.42 -18.05 -3.75
C CYS A 141 10.91 -18.11 -3.45
N LEU A 142 10.48 -17.64 -2.29
CA LEU A 142 9.07 -17.44 -1.94
C LEU A 142 8.18 -18.71 -2.10
N GLY A 143 8.76 -19.90 -1.76
CA GLY A 143 8.01 -21.16 -1.79
C GLY A 143 7.75 -21.75 -3.18
N TRP A 144 8.40 -21.25 -4.23
CA TRP A 144 8.34 -21.86 -5.56
C TRP A 144 8.99 -23.24 -5.56
N LYS A 145 8.30 -24.24 -6.13
CA LYS A 145 8.70 -25.64 -6.06
C LYS A 145 9.73 -26.06 -7.11
N LYS A 146 9.89 -25.28 -8.18
CA LYS A 146 10.78 -25.62 -9.30
C LYS A 146 11.97 -24.66 -9.30
N GLU A 147 13.18 -25.21 -9.30
CA GLU A 147 14.42 -24.45 -9.34
C GLU A 147 14.48 -23.47 -10.52
N GLU A 148 13.98 -23.86 -11.70
CA GLU A 148 13.94 -23.01 -12.87
C GLU A 148 13.13 -21.70 -12.64
N GLN A 149 12.11 -21.76 -11.79
CA GLN A 149 11.29 -20.61 -11.43
C GLN A 149 12.02 -19.64 -10.50
N CYS A 150 13.06 -20.09 -9.82
CA CYS A 150 13.93 -19.29 -8.96
C CYS A 150 15.05 -18.56 -9.72
N GLN A 151 15.26 -18.89 -10.98
CA GLN A 151 16.25 -18.25 -11.86
C GLN A 151 15.69 -16.94 -12.43
N ARG A 152 15.33 -15.97 -11.59
CA ARG A 152 14.64 -14.77 -12.06
C ARG A 152 14.88 -13.51 -11.24
N ILE A 153 14.49 -12.42 -11.82
CA ILE A 153 14.24 -11.14 -11.15
C ILE A 153 12.75 -10.82 -11.28
N ASP A 154 12.15 -10.35 -10.20
CA ASP A 154 10.83 -9.75 -10.20
C ASP A 154 10.98 -8.24 -10.05
N MET A 155 10.57 -7.48 -11.05
CA MET A 155 10.61 -6.02 -11.07
C MET A 155 9.21 -5.44 -10.92
N GLN A 156 9.08 -4.43 -10.09
CA GLN A 156 7.84 -3.68 -9.87
C GLN A 156 8.06 -2.23 -10.27
N LEU A 157 7.27 -1.76 -11.23
CA LEU A 157 7.25 -0.38 -11.69
C LEU A 157 6.04 0.32 -11.12
N PHE A 158 6.23 1.52 -10.60
CA PHE A 158 5.16 2.40 -10.10
C PHE A 158 5.15 3.67 -10.96
N PHE A 159 3.95 4.08 -11.40
CA PHE A 159 3.74 5.23 -12.25
C PHE A 159 3.14 6.42 -11.52
#